data_cd977eb926544567a93f556172987954
#
_entry.id   cd977eb926544567a93f556172987954
#
_cell.length_a   1.000
_cell.length_b   1.000
_cell.length_c   1.000
_cell.angle_alpha   90.00
_cell.angle_beta   90.00
_cell.angle_gamma   90.00
#
_symmetry.space_group_name_H-M   'P 1'
#
loop_
_entity.id
_entity.type
_entity.pdbx_description
1 polymer ?
#
loop_
_entity_poly.entity_id
_entity_poly.type
_entity_poly.pdbx_seq_one_letter_code
_entity_poly.pdbx_strand_id
1 'polypeptide(L)'
;MIFNSNSKILIILAHPDDEVLGAGGLLLKAKSSGAKIRIVWLGEGVSARFNSNEFNTKKYKDALLIRENGARNAMKVLGVDDFSFGDLYCLRFDQTPILEITKIIEKEIDNFKPDILITHNPIEVNADHIITFKAVEAAT
;
A
#
# COMPACT_ATOMS: atom_id res chain seq x y z
N MET A 1 26.20 2.47 -1.44
CA MET A 1 24.98 1.67 -1.12
C MET A 1 23.76 2.57 -1.34
N ILE A 2 22.68 2.04 -1.93
CA ILE A 2 21.45 2.85 -2.20
C ILE A 2 20.75 3.21 -0.89
N PHE A 3 20.79 2.32 0.13
CA PHE A 3 20.16 2.53 1.44
C PHE A 3 21.16 2.51 2.56
N ASN A 4 20.87 3.24 3.64
CA ASN A 4 21.64 3.26 4.89
C ASN A 4 20.68 3.50 6.08
N SER A 5 21.20 3.54 7.31
CA SER A 5 20.42 3.70 8.54
C SER A 5 19.68 5.03 8.67
N ASN A 6 20.01 6.03 7.86
CA ASN A 6 19.31 7.31 7.83
C ASN A 6 18.21 7.36 6.77
N SER A 7 18.17 6.40 5.84
CA SER A 7 17.17 6.36 4.78
C SER A 7 15.77 6.14 5.34
N LYS A 8 14.81 6.94 4.88
CA LYS A 8 13.39 6.85 5.21
C LYS A 8 12.59 6.55 3.95
N ILE A 9 12.03 5.38 3.87
CA ILE A 9 11.34 4.87 2.68
C ILE A 9 9.86 4.76 2.98
N LEU A 10 9.04 5.53 2.25
CA LEU A 10 7.58 5.42 2.25
C LEU A 10 7.14 4.64 1.01
N ILE A 11 6.31 3.64 1.21
CA ILE A 11 5.77 2.80 0.13
C ILE A 11 4.27 2.94 0.13
N ILE A 12 3.71 3.46 -0.96
CA ILE A 12 2.28 3.65 -1.15
C ILE A 12 1.80 2.68 -2.23
N LEU A 13 0.92 1.77 -1.86
CA LEU A 13 0.45 0.70 -2.73
C LEU A 13 -1.07 0.60 -2.71
N ALA A 14 -1.63 -0.03 -3.74
CA ALA A 14 -3.07 -0.19 -3.86
C ALA A 14 -3.59 -1.25 -2.88
N HIS A 15 -2.98 -2.44 -2.85
CA HIS A 15 -3.50 -3.59 -2.11
C HIS A 15 -2.44 -4.32 -1.28
N PRO A 16 -2.85 -4.99 -0.19
CA PRO A 16 -1.96 -5.87 0.57
C PRO A 16 -1.59 -7.13 -0.28
N ASP A 17 -0.39 -7.21 -0.73
CA ASP A 17 0.41 -8.18 -1.48
C ASP A 17 1.34 -7.51 -2.51
N ASP A 18 1.01 -6.31 -2.95
CA ASP A 18 1.80 -5.55 -3.92
C ASP A 18 3.26 -5.34 -3.44
N GLU A 19 3.46 -5.12 -2.14
CA GLU A 19 4.78 -4.90 -1.54
C GLU A 19 5.67 -6.15 -1.64
N VAL A 20 5.09 -7.32 -1.45
CA VAL A 20 5.83 -8.58 -1.54
C VAL A 20 6.17 -8.89 -2.99
N LEU A 21 5.18 -8.76 -3.88
CA LEU A 21 5.30 -9.08 -5.29
C LEU A 21 6.21 -8.10 -6.04
N GLY A 22 6.06 -6.80 -5.77
CA GLY A 22 6.77 -5.75 -6.50
C GLY A 22 8.08 -5.32 -5.85
N ALA A 23 8.20 -5.38 -4.53
CA ALA A 23 9.31 -4.77 -3.80
C ALA A 23 9.93 -5.64 -2.69
N GLY A 24 9.53 -6.90 -2.51
CA GLY A 24 9.96 -7.73 -1.40
C GLY A 24 11.48 -7.83 -1.24
N GLY A 25 12.21 -8.06 -2.32
CA GLY A 25 13.66 -8.11 -2.30
C GLY A 25 14.32 -6.77 -1.95
N LEU A 26 13.73 -5.65 -2.44
CA LEU A 26 14.19 -4.29 -2.12
C LEU A 26 13.95 -4.00 -0.63
N LEU A 27 12.80 -4.37 -0.09
CA LEU A 27 12.45 -4.19 1.33
C LEU A 27 13.43 -4.91 2.26
N LEU A 28 13.73 -6.18 1.96
CA LEU A 28 14.73 -6.95 2.70
C LEU A 28 16.11 -6.29 2.65
N LYS A 29 16.51 -5.80 1.48
CA LYS A 29 17.78 -5.09 1.31
C LYS A 29 17.81 -3.77 2.09
N ALA A 30 16.76 -2.98 2.01
CA ALA A 30 16.64 -1.72 2.74
C ALA A 30 16.67 -1.96 4.26
N LYS A 31 15.89 -2.94 4.73
CA LYS A 31 15.86 -3.32 6.15
C LYS A 31 17.22 -3.78 6.66
N SER A 32 17.95 -4.62 5.90
CA SER A 32 19.30 -5.06 6.26
C SER A 32 20.32 -3.91 6.32
N SER A 33 20.03 -2.79 5.68
CA SER A 33 20.86 -1.57 5.72
C SER A 33 20.46 -0.61 6.86
N GLY A 34 19.47 -0.99 7.68
CA GLY A 34 18.97 -0.18 8.81
C GLY A 34 17.99 0.93 8.42
N ALA A 35 17.50 0.95 7.18
CA ALA A 35 16.54 1.95 6.73
C ALA A 35 15.22 1.87 7.52
N LYS A 36 14.59 3.02 7.75
CA LYS A 36 13.22 3.12 8.28
C LYS A 36 12.24 2.97 7.12
N ILE A 37 11.30 2.06 7.26
CA ILE A 37 10.34 1.73 6.20
C ILE A 37 8.93 1.88 6.76
N ARG A 38 8.08 2.61 6.02
CA ARG A 38 6.63 2.67 6.23
C ARG A 38 5.91 2.20 4.99
N ILE A 39 4.90 1.34 5.15
CA ILE A 39 4.06 0.84 4.07
C ILE A 39 2.61 1.28 4.32
N VAL A 40 1.97 1.79 3.28
CA VAL A 40 0.56 2.18 3.29
C VAL A 40 -0.14 1.49 2.13
N TRP A 41 -1.12 0.66 2.44
CA TRP A 41 -2.05 0.14 1.45
C TRP A 41 -3.29 1.04 1.45
N LEU A 42 -3.67 1.54 0.27
CA LEU A 42 -4.83 2.43 0.14
C LEU A 42 -6.16 1.66 0.17
N GLY A 43 -6.15 0.43 -0.29
CA GLY A 43 -7.33 -0.42 -0.38
C GLY A 43 -7.21 -1.76 0.34
N GLU A 44 -8.36 -2.38 0.55
CA GLU A 44 -8.50 -3.59 1.35
C GLU A 44 -8.17 -4.89 0.58
N GLY A 45 -8.12 -4.86 -0.77
CA GLY A 45 -7.64 -5.95 -1.63
C GLY A 45 -8.57 -7.17 -1.77
N VAL A 46 -9.87 -7.07 -1.44
CA VAL A 46 -10.79 -8.22 -1.39
C VAL A 46 -12.09 -7.99 -2.17
N SER A 47 -12.65 -6.78 -2.13
CA SER A 47 -14.00 -6.47 -2.61
C SER A 47 -14.24 -6.72 -4.10
N ALA A 48 -13.19 -6.77 -4.93
CA ALA A 48 -13.32 -7.15 -6.34
C ALA A 48 -13.93 -8.55 -6.57
N ARG A 49 -13.90 -9.42 -5.55
CA ARG A 49 -14.44 -10.78 -5.60
C ARG A 49 -15.86 -10.91 -5.08
N PHE A 50 -16.49 -9.76 -4.75
CA PHE A 50 -17.82 -9.69 -4.14
C PHE A 50 -18.70 -8.68 -4.86
N ASN A 51 -20.00 -8.90 -4.83
CA ASN A 51 -20.97 -7.87 -5.22
C ASN A 51 -21.11 -6.83 -4.11
N SER A 52 -21.50 -5.60 -4.43
CA SER A 52 -21.58 -4.52 -3.45
C SER A 52 -22.57 -4.78 -2.30
N ASN A 53 -23.62 -5.57 -2.54
CA ASN A 53 -24.59 -5.98 -1.51
C ASN A 53 -24.02 -7.05 -0.55
N GLU A 54 -22.83 -7.61 -0.82
CA GLU A 54 -22.19 -8.61 0.02
C GLU A 54 -21.17 -8.03 1.00
N PHE A 55 -20.83 -6.73 0.90
CA PHE A 55 -19.78 -6.10 1.73
C PHE A 55 -20.06 -6.10 3.24
N ASN A 56 -21.30 -6.35 3.66
CA ASN A 56 -21.65 -6.50 5.07
C ASN A 56 -21.76 -7.96 5.53
N THR A 57 -21.56 -8.92 4.63
CA THR A 57 -21.68 -10.35 4.96
C THR A 57 -20.51 -10.85 5.78
N LYS A 58 -20.76 -11.94 6.54
CA LYS A 58 -19.71 -12.64 7.27
C LYS A 58 -18.60 -13.12 6.33
N LYS A 59 -18.96 -13.63 5.14
CA LYS A 59 -18.02 -14.13 4.12
C LYS A 59 -17.04 -13.05 3.68
N TYR A 60 -17.51 -11.82 3.45
CA TYR A 60 -16.66 -10.70 3.09
C TYR A 60 -15.73 -10.31 4.26
N LYS A 61 -16.26 -10.22 5.48
CA LYS A 61 -15.47 -9.89 6.68
C LYS A 61 -14.38 -10.94 6.97
N ASP A 62 -14.71 -12.21 6.82
CA ASP A 62 -13.73 -13.30 6.98
C ASP A 62 -12.62 -13.20 5.91
N ALA A 63 -12.96 -12.85 4.67
CA ALA A 63 -11.99 -12.66 3.59
C ALA A 63 -11.06 -11.47 3.85
N LEU A 64 -11.58 -10.34 4.39
CA LEU A 64 -10.77 -9.21 4.84
C LEU A 64 -9.77 -9.62 5.91
N LEU A 65 -10.24 -10.32 6.93
CA LEU A 65 -9.40 -10.77 8.03
C LEU A 65 -8.27 -11.69 7.55
N ILE A 66 -8.57 -12.60 6.63
CA ILE A 66 -7.56 -13.48 6.02
C ILE A 66 -6.52 -12.65 5.26
N ARG A 67 -6.94 -11.66 4.47
CA ARG A 67 -6.04 -10.76 3.71
C ARG A 67 -5.13 -9.97 4.64
N GLU A 68 -5.70 -9.32 5.65
CA GLU A 68 -4.93 -8.56 6.63
C GLU A 68 -3.93 -9.41 7.41
N ASN A 69 -4.35 -10.59 7.87
CA ASN A 69 -3.47 -11.51 8.58
C ASN A 69 -2.31 -11.99 7.70
N GLY A 70 -2.58 -12.24 6.42
CA GLY A 70 -1.54 -12.57 5.44
C GLY A 70 -0.51 -11.46 5.30
N ALA A 71 -0.97 -10.20 5.13
CA ALA A 71 -0.09 -9.04 5.05
C ALA A 71 0.72 -8.84 6.34
N ARG A 72 0.09 -8.93 7.51
CA ARG A 72 0.80 -8.83 8.81
C ARG A 72 1.89 -9.89 8.95
N ASN A 73 1.64 -11.11 8.50
CA ASN A 73 2.63 -12.18 8.51
C ASN A 73 3.78 -11.89 7.53
N ALA A 74 3.49 -11.37 6.35
CA ALA A 74 4.51 -10.93 5.39
C ALA A 74 5.37 -9.81 5.98
N MET A 75 4.76 -8.82 6.66
CA MET A 75 5.50 -7.74 7.33
C MET A 75 6.46 -8.27 8.40
N LYS A 76 6.05 -9.27 9.18
CA LYS A 76 6.96 -9.94 10.14
C LYS A 76 8.17 -10.57 9.46
N VAL A 77 7.97 -11.22 8.32
CA VAL A 77 9.08 -11.83 7.55
C VAL A 77 10.01 -10.76 6.99
N LEU A 78 9.44 -9.66 6.48
CA LEU A 78 10.21 -8.54 5.93
C LEU A 78 10.86 -7.66 7.01
N GLY A 79 10.47 -7.83 8.29
CA GLY A 79 10.95 -7.03 9.41
C GLY A 79 10.43 -5.59 9.39
N VAL A 80 9.26 -5.34 8.80
CA VAL A 80 8.63 -4.02 8.73
C VAL A 80 7.55 -3.93 9.79
N ASP A 81 7.66 -2.98 10.71
CA ASP A 81 6.75 -2.80 11.84
C ASP A 81 5.79 -1.61 11.64
N ASP A 82 6.14 -0.65 10.78
CA ASP A 82 5.36 0.55 10.50
C ASP A 82 4.57 0.40 9.20
N PHE A 83 3.27 0.10 9.32
CA PHE A 83 2.37 -0.05 8.19
C PHE A 83 0.92 0.29 8.57
N SER A 84 0.10 0.63 7.58
CA SER A 84 -1.33 0.89 7.76
C SER A 84 -2.16 0.34 6.60
N PHE A 85 -3.38 -0.11 6.94
CA PHE A 85 -4.38 -0.55 5.98
C PHE A 85 -5.37 0.58 5.72
N GLY A 86 -5.62 0.87 4.45
CA GLY A 86 -6.73 1.69 3.99
C GLY A 86 -7.99 0.84 3.74
N ASP A 87 -9.04 1.51 3.35
CA ASP A 87 -10.38 0.95 3.22
C ASP A 87 -11.02 1.17 1.83
N LEU A 88 -10.24 1.64 0.86
CA LEU A 88 -10.75 1.77 -0.50
C LEU A 88 -11.10 0.40 -1.06
N TYR A 89 -12.24 0.32 -1.73
CA TYR A 89 -12.70 -0.93 -2.33
C TYR A 89 -11.86 -1.32 -3.54
N CYS A 90 -11.38 -2.57 -3.55
CA CYS A 90 -10.55 -3.12 -4.62
C CYS A 90 -11.26 -3.08 -5.98
N LEU A 91 -10.55 -2.63 -7.02
CA LEU A 91 -11.02 -2.34 -8.38
C LEU A 91 -12.16 -1.31 -8.44
N ARG A 92 -12.17 -0.37 -7.49
CA ARG A 92 -13.17 0.71 -7.37
C ARG A 92 -12.55 2.04 -6.93
N PHE A 93 -11.23 2.23 -7.05
CA PHE A 93 -10.59 3.49 -6.71
C PHE A 93 -11.06 4.65 -7.59
N ASP A 94 -11.52 4.35 -8.81
CA ASP A 94 -12.16 5.28 -9.73
C ASP A 94 -13.47 5.90 -9.19
N GLN A 95 -14.08 5.28 -8.19
CA GLN A 95 -15.28 5.80 -7.50
C GLN A 95 -14.94 6.78 -6.38
N THR A 96 -13.67 6.92 -6.04
CA THR A 96 -13.19 7.89 -5.05
C THR A 96 -12.52 9.06 -5.78
N PRO A 97 -12.90 10.32 -5.51
CA PRO A 97 -12.21 11.46 -6.10
C PRO A 97 -10.70 11.37 -5.87
N ILE A 98 -9.92 11.51 -6.93
CA ILE A 98 -8.44 11.40 -6.82
C ILE A 98 -7.87 12.38 -5.80
N LEU A 99 -8.50 13.54 -5.62
CA LEU A 99 -8.12 14.52 -4.62
C LEU A 99 -8.15 13.94 -3.19
N GLU A 100 -9.14 13.11 -2.88
CA GLU A 100 -9.25 12.50 -1.54
C GLU A 100 -8.13 11.48 -1.32
N ILE A 101 -7.80 10.71 -2.36
CA ILE A 101 -6.67 9.76 -2.33
C ILE A 101 -5.36 10.53 -2.18
N THR A 102 -5.18 11.62 -2.95
CA THR A 102 -4.00 12.50 -2.87
C THR A 102 -3.81 13.06 -1.46
N LYS A 103 -4.87 13.53 -0.82
CA LYS A 103 -4.80 14.05 0.56
C LYS A 103 -4.38 13.01 1.61
N ILE A 104 -4.80 11.74 1.43
CA ILE A 104 -4.32 10.65 2.29
C ILE A 104 -2.81 10.51 2.15
N ILE A 105 -2.31 10.55 0.91
CA ILE A 105 -0.89 10.40 0.60
C ILE A 105 -0.07 11.60 1.11
N GLU A 106 -0.53 12.83 0.88
CA GLU A 106 0.09 14.06 1.42
C GLU A 106 0.28 13.97 2.93
N LYS A 107 -0.76 13.54 3.65
CA LYS A 107 -0.70 13.35 5.11
C LYS A 107 0.37 12.32 5.52
N GLU A 108 0.51 11.23 4.77
CA GLU A 108 1.53 10.21 5.03
C GLU A 108 2.94 10.77 4.77
N ILE A 109 3.12 11.53 3.69
CA ILE A 109 4.38 12.22 3.36
C ILE A 109 4.75 13.21 4.46
N ASP A 110 3.82 14.05 4.89
CA ASP A 110 4.04 15.06 5.92
C ASP A 110 4.42 14.47 7.28
N ASN A 111 3.77 13.37 7.66
CA ASN A 111 4.02 12.69 8.92
C ASN A 111 5.34 11.91 8.92
N PHE A 112 5.61 11.18 7.86
CA PHE A 112 6.78 10.31 7.80
C PHE A 112 8.03 11.04 7.31
N LYS A 113 7.89 12.06 6.44
CA LYS A 113 8.96 12.82 5.79
C LYS A 113 10.00 11.91 5.13
N PRO A 114 9.61 11.17 4.09
CA PRO A 114 10.47 10.21 3.42
C PRO A 114 11.57 10.89 2.60
N ASP A 115 12.72 10.21 2.45
CA ASP A 115 13.74 10.54 1.47
C ASP A 115 13.45 9.84 0.12
N ILE A 116 12.75 8.71 0.20
CA ILE A 116 12.42 7.87 -0.95
C ILE A 116 10.95 7.49 -0.84
N LEU A 117 10.21 7.71 -1.93
CA LEU A 117 8.84 7.27 -2.09
C LEU A 117 8.78 6.23 -3.21
N ILE A 118 8.13 5.11 -2.93
CA ILE A 118 7.95 3.99 -3.87
C ILE A 118 6.47 3.74 -4.05
N THR A 119 6.06 3.56 -5.30
CA THR A 119 4.68 3.25 -5.68
C THR A 119 4.65 2.40 -6.95
N HIS A 120 3.46 2.18 -7.48
CA HIS A 120 3.24 1.44 -8.72
C HIS A 120 3.88 2.07 -9.94
N ASN A 121 3.98 1.29 -11.02
CA ASN A 121 4.42 1.76 -12.32
C ASN A 121 3.27 2.55 -13.02
N PRO A 122 3.55 3.64 -13.75
CA PRO A 122 2.53 4.35 -14.53
C PRO A 122 1.93 3.51 -15.67
N ILE A 123 2.67 2.49 -16.14
CA ILE A 123 2.23 1.57 -17.20
C ILE A 123 1.85 0.24 -16.54
N GLU A 124 0.57 0.12 -16.21
CA GLU A 124 0.03 -1.00 -15.43
C GLU A 124 -1.34 -1.41 -15.99
N VAL A 125 -1.75 -2.68 -15.78
CA VAL A 125 -3.05 -3.19 -16.22
C VAL A 125 -4.13 -2.95 -15.16
N ASN A 126 -3.77 -3.00 -13.87
CA ASN A 126 -4.70 -2.80 -12.77
C ASN A 126 -5.04 -1.31 -12.63
N ALA A 127 -6.33 -0.98 -12.73
CA ALA A 127 -6.81 0.41 -12.66
C ALA A 127 -6.48 1.08 -11.32
N ASP A 128 -6.56 0.34 -10.19
CA ASP A 128 -6.24 0.88 -8.87
C ASP A 128 -4.75 1.24 -8.75
N HIS A 129 -3.85 0.44 -9.38
CA HIS A 129 -2.42 0.74 -9.42
C HIS A 129 -2.14 2.04 -10.20
N ILE A 130 -2.83 2.24 -11.33
CA ILE A 130 -2.71 3.48 -12.14
C ILE A 130 -3.22 4.68 -11.35
N ILE A 131 -4.36 4.54 -10.64
CA ILE A 131 -4.92 5.62 -9.82
C ILE A 131 -4.01 5.93 -8.64
N THR A 132 -3.47 4.91 -7.99
CA THR A 132 -2.49 5.07 -6.90
C THR A 132 -1.26 5.82 -7.39
N PHE A 133 -0.68 5.43 -8.53
CA PHE A 133 0.45 6.15 -9.13
C PHE A 133 0.13 7.63 -9.37
N LYS A 134 -1.01 7.94 -10.02
CA LYS A 134 -1.43 9.32 -10.31
C LYS A 134 -1.66 10.15 -9.05
N ALA A 135 -2.22 9.53 -8.00
CA ALA A 135 -2.43 10.21 -6.73
C ALA A 135 -1.10 10.50 -6.02
N VAL A 136 -0.14 9.57 -6.09
CA VAL A 136 1.23 9.78 -5.58
C VAL A 136 1.94 10.88 -6.36
N GLU A 137 1.88 10.86 -7.70
CA GLU A 137 2.45 11.90 -8.56
C GLU A 137 1.86 13.30 -8.25
N ALA A 138 0.56 13.36 -7.94
CA ALA A 138 -0.09 14.62 -7.56
C ALA A 138 0.26 15.11 -6.15
N ALA A 139 0.70 14.20 -5.26
CA ALA A 139 1.07 14.51 -3.87
C ALA A 139 2.55 14.90 -3.70
N THR A 140 3.38 14.76 -4.74
CA THR A 140 4.83 15.01 -4.72
C THR A 140 5.25 16.14 -5.63
#